data_047e2db3facc44711c062f26465e584d
#
_entry.id   047e2db3facc44711c062f26465e584d
#
_cell.length_a   1.000
_cell.length_b   1.000
_cell.length_c   1.000
_cell.angle_alpha   90.00
_cell.angle_beta   90.00
_cell.angle_gamma   90.00
#
_symmetry.space_group_name_H-M   'P 1'
#
loop_
_entity.id
_entity.type
_entity.pdbx_description
1 polymer ?
#
loop_
_entity_poly.entity_id
_entity_poly.type
_entity_poly.pdbx_seq_one_letter_code
_entity_poly.pdbx_strand_id
1 'polypeptide(L)'
;FELLRDIYTIPPGIYRKNLDMLTEMLNLVDILRTPVRQLSLGQRMRCEIAASLLHDPVILFLDEPTIGLDAESKIAVRNFIRTINRERGVTVILTTHDMHDIEALAGRILMIGKGTLLYDGSLSELRSRYGTQKTITVDYKDNASPIDVPGVQCLSWSSGRAVYTFDSDRIDITDLINRLSAGGELADVEIGSPPVDELILQLYKEHRV
;
A
#
# COMPACT_ATOMS: atom_id res chain seq x y z
N PHE A 1 23.05 9.28 17.18
CA PHE A 1 23.77 8.43 16.24
C PHE A 1 25.15 8.00 16.76
N GLU A 2 25.94 8.87 17.42
CA GLU A 2 27.25 8.51 17.96
C GLU A 2 27.18 7.36 18.98
N LEU A 3 26.18 7.38 19.87
CA LEU A 3 25.96 6.29 20.83
C LEU A 3 25.74 4.94 20.11
N LEU A 4 24.98 4.93 19.01
CA LEU A 4 24.75 3.71 18.23
C LEU A 4 26.03 3.24 17.51
N ARG A 5 26.84 4.17 17.01
CA ARG A 5 28.18 3.83 16.48
C ARG A 5 28.98 3.04 17.51
N ASP A 6 28.99 3.50 18.75
CA ASP A 6 29.77 2.89 19.83
C ASP A 6 29.16 1.55 20.26
N ILE A 7 27.83 1.46 20.38
CA ILE A 7 27.11 0.21 20.73
C ILE A 7 27.36 -0.87 19.67
N TYR A 8 27.23 -0.53 18.39
CA TYR A 8 27.43 -1.47 17.28
C TYR A 8 28.90 -1.57 16.83
N THR A 9 29.81 -0.87 17.50
CA THR A 9 31.25 -0.86 17.18
C THR A 9 31.52 -0.58 15.70
N ILE A 10 30.79 0.41 15.13
CA ILE A 10 30.87 0.74 13.71
C ILE A 10 32.19 1.47 13.44
N PRO A 11 33.03 1.00 12.50
CA PRO A 11 34.26 1.67 12.14
C PRO A 11 33.99 3.12 11.70
N PRO A 12 34.85 4.10 12.12
CA PRO A 12 34.61 5.53 11.88
C PRO A 12 34.36 5.90 10.41
N GLY A 13 35.06 5.25 9.48
CA GLY A 13 34.87 5.48 8.04
C GLY A 13 33.53 5.00 7.52
N ILE A 14 33.07 3.83 7.97
CA ILE A 14 31.75 3.27 7.62
C ILE A 14 30.65 4.11 8.23
N TYR A 15 30.78 4.47 9.51
CA TYR A 15 29.82 5.33 10.20
C TYR A 15 29.60 6.64 9.46
N ARG A 16 30.70 7.36 9.12
CA ARG A 16 30.60 8.64 8.40
C ARG A 16 29.90 8.47 7.06
N LYS A 17 30.34 7.49 6.26
CA LYS A 17 29.74 7.20 4.95
C LYS A 17 28.23 6.91 5.05
N ASN A 18 27.84 6.04 6.00
CA ASN A 18 26.44 5.68 6.19
C ASN A 18 25.61 6.85 6.73
N LEU A 19 26.16 7.61 7.69
CA LEU A 19 25.45 8.77 8.24
C LEU A 19 25.22 9.85 7.18
N ASP A 20 26.24 10.19 6.38
CA ASP A 20 26.12 11.20 5.33
C ASP A 20 25.04 10.80 4.32
N MET A 21 25.09 9.56 3.82
CA MET A 21 24.10 9.02 2.89
C MET A 21 22.67 9.00 3.49
N LEU A 22 22.50 8.49 4.71
CA LEU A 22 21.18 8.42 5.36
C LEU A 22 20.63 9.81 5.68
N THR A 23 21.52 10.76 6.01
CA THR A 23 21.16 12.16 6.25
C THR A 23 20.61 12.81 4.98
N GLU A 24 21.22 12.56 3.84
CA GLU A 24 20.77 13.06 2.55
C GLU A 24 19.44 12.39 2.14
N MET A 25 19.38 11.06 2.13
CA MET A 25 18.22 10.29 1.68
C MET A 25 16.95 10.54 2.51
N LEU A 26 17.11 10.77 3.81
CA LEU A 26 16.00 10.99 4.75
C LEU A 26 15.77 12.47 5.09
N ASN A 27 16.51 13.37 4.44
CA ASN A 27 16.44 14.81 4.67
C ASN A 27 16.54 15.17 6.17
N LEU A 28 17.68 14.78 6.78
CA LEU A 28 17.91 14.98 8.21
C LEU A 28 18.84 16.17 8.51
N VAL A 29 19.41 16.84 7.51
CA VAL A 29 20.45 17.89 7.66
C VAL A 29 20.07 18.91 8.73
N ASP A 30 18.86 19.47 8.62
CA ASP A 30 18.42 20.56 9.49
C ASP A 30 18.09 20.11 10.93
N ILE A 31 17.89 18.82 11.13
CA ILE A 31 17.44 18.27 12.41
C ILE A 31 18.49 17.44 13.15
N LEU A 32 19.66 17.20 12.55
CA LEU A 32 20.73 16.38 13.16
C LEU A 32 21.15 16.83 14.56
N ARG A 33 21.05 18.12 14.85
CA ARG A 33 21.42 18.70 16.14
C ARG A 33 20.24 18.96 17.06
N THR A 34 19.01 18.65 16.60
CA THR A 34 17.80 18.85 17.38
C THR A 34 17.62 17.69 18.35
N PRO A 35 17.39 17.95 19.65
CA PRO A 35 17.07 16.90 20.61
C PRO A 35 15.84 16.09 20.17
N VAL A 36 15.88 14.75 20.27
CA VAL A 36 14.82 13.83 19.83
C VAL A 36 13.44 14.22 20.35
N ARG A 37 13.36 14.72 21.59
CA ARG A 37 12.11 15.16 22.21
C ARG A 37 11.43 16.39 21.55
N GLN A 38 12.19 17.12 20.71
CA GLN A 38 11.71 18.30 19.99
C GLN A 38 11.34 18.01 18.53
N LEU A 39 11.61 16.80 18.06
CA LEU A 39 11.28 16.38 16.71
C LEU A 39 9.79 16.11 16.57
N SER A 40 9.23 16.46 15.41
CA SER A 40 7.90 15.99 15.02
C SER A 40 7.91 14.46 14.89
N LEU A 41 6.72 13.83 14.87
CA LEU A 41 6.61 12.39 14.72
C LEU A 41 7.30 11.90 13.44
N GLY A 42 7.07 12.58 12.30
CA GLY A 42 7.71 12.24 11.03
C GLY A 42 9.22 12.44 11.03
N GLN A 43 9.72 13.52 11.65
CA GLN A 43 11.16 13.74 11.81
C GLN A 43 11.80 12.64 12.67
N ARG A 44 11.14 12.30 13.77
CA ARG A 44 11.58 11.25 14.67
C ARG A 44 11.62 9.89 13.96
N MET A 45 10.57 9.51 13.24
CA MET A 45 10.51 8.26 12.47
C MET A 45 11.66 8.16 11.46
N ARG A 46 11.93 9.23 10.72
CA ARG A 46 13.07 9.27 9.78
C ARG A 46 14.42 9.10 10.48
N CYS A 47 14.59 9.70 11.67
CA CYS A 47 15.80 9.50 12.48
C CYS A 47 15.91 8.07 13.01
N GLU A 48 14.80 7.44 13.43
CA GLU A 48 14.78 6.05 13.91
C GLU A 48 15.11 5.06 12.80
N ILE A 49 14.59 5.27 11.59
CA ILE A 49 14.94 4.49 10.41
C ILE A 49 16.43 4.67 10.06
N ALA A 50 16.95 5.90 10.08
CA ALA A 50 18.38 6.13 9.87
C ALA A 50 19.24 5.41 10.93
N ALA A 51 18.83 5.49 12.19
CA ALA A 51 19.50 4.83 13.30
C ALA A 51 19.58 3.31 13.12
N SER A 52 18.52 2.68 12.67
CA SER A 52 18.45 1.23 12.43
C SER A 52 19.32 0.75 11.25
N LEU A 53 19.74 1.66 10.38
CA LEU A 53 20.55 1.35 9.19
C LEU A 53 22.02 1.73 9.30
N LEU A 54 22.43 2.43 10.37
CA LEU A 54 23.80 2.89 10.53
C LEU A 54 24.86 1.77 10.49
N HIS A 55 24.51 0.60 11.03
CA HIS A 55 25.39 -0.57 11.13
C HIS A 55 25.30 -1.50 9.93
N ASP A 56 24.61 -1.07 8.84
CA ASP A 56 24.49 -1.79 7.58
C ASP A 56 23.87 -3.19 7.72
N PRO A 57 22.65 -3.31 8.27
CA PRO A 57 22.01 -4.60 8.50
C PRO A 57 21.59 -5.26 7.19
N VAL A 58 21.62 -6.61 7.16
CA VAL A 58 21.07 -7.41 6.05
C VAL A 58 19.56 -7.49 6.11
N ILE A 59 18.99 -7.46 7.32
CA ILE A 59 17.54 -7.53 7.57
C ILE A 59 17.13 -6.32 8.42
N LEU A 60 16.08 -5.65 8.02
CA LEU A 60 15.47 -4.53 8.72
C LEU A 60 14.04 -4.88 9.11
N PHE A 61 13.72 -4.76 10.40
CA PHE A 61 12.36 -4.91 10.91
C PHE A 61 11.78 -3.51 11.17
N LEU A 62 10.61 -3.25 10.61
CA LEU A 62 9.87 -2.01 10.78
C LEU A 62 8.46 -2.31 11.29
N ASP A 63 8.13 -1.79 12.44
CA ASP A 63 6.79 -1.93 13.03
C ASP A 63 6.01 -0.64 12.79
N GLU A 64 4.97 -0.72 11.93
CA GLU A 64 4.09 0.40 11.57
C GLU A 64 4.83 1.69 11.16
N PRO A 65 5.77 1.65 10.18
CA PRO A 65 6.70 2.75 9.91
C PRO A 65 6.05 4.04 9.40
N THR A 66 4.78 4.01 9.02
CA THR A 66 4.04 5.16 8.47
C THR A 66 2.91 5.63 9.37
N ILE A 67 2.70 4.97 10.52
CA ILE A 67 1.59 5.32 11.42
C ILE A 67 1.70 6.76 11.93
N GLY A 68 0.60 7.50 11.87
CA GLY A 68 0.53 8.88 12.38
C GLY A 68 1.33 9.91 11.58
N LEU A 69 1.91 9.53 10.43
CA LEU A 69 2.60 10.47 9.53
C LEU A 69 1.60 11.17 8.60
N ASP A 70 1.92 12.40 8.23
CA ASP A 70 1.24 13.11 7.13
C ASP A 70 1.52 12.44 5.77
N ALA A 71 0.75 12.79 4.74
CA ALA A 71 0.83 12.18 3.42
C ALA A 71 2.23 12.30 2.78
N GLU A 72 2.88 13.46 2.92
CA GLU A 72 4.22 13.70 2.37
C GLU A 72 5.27 12.82 3.06
N SER A 73 5.24 12.78 4.38
CA SER A 73 6.13 11.93 5.19
C SER A 73 5.93 10.45 4.90
N LYS A 74 4.69 9.96 4.71
CA LYS A 74 4.40 8.59 4.30
C LYS A 74 5.05 8.25 2.96
N ILE A 75 4.88 9.11 1.96
CA ILE A 75 5.48 8.93 0.63
C ILE A 75 7.01 8.88 0.72
N ALA A 76 7.62 9.79 1.49
CA ALA A 76 9.06 9.83 1.69
C ALA A 76 9.60 8.54 2.32
N VAL A 77 8.96 8.04 3.38
CA VAL A 77 9.32 6.79 4.05
C VAL A 77 9.16 5.58 3.11
N ARG A 78 8.05 5.49 2.36
CA ARG A 78 7.85 4.41 1.37
C ARG A 78 8.93 4.41 0.29
N ASN A 79 9.22 5.57 -0.28
CA ASN A 79 10.26 5.69 -1.31
C ASN A 79 11.63 5.30 -0.76
N PHE A 80 11.96 5.73 0.44
CA PHE A 80 13.18 5.37 1.12
C PHE A 80 13.29 3.84 1.33
N ILE A 81 12.26 3.20 1.89
CA ILE A 81 12.24 1.73 2.10
C ILE A 81 12.46 0.99 0.77
N ARG A 82 11.79 1.44 -0.29
CA ARG A 82 11.96 0.85 -1.63
C ARG A 82 13.38 1.00 -2.14
N THR A 83 13.99 2.16 -1.95
CA THR A 83 15.36 2.45 -2.39
C THR A 83 16.38 1.57 -1.66
N ILE A 84 16.33 1.47 -0.33
CA ILE A 84 17.28 0.63 0.42
C ILE A 84 17.13 -0.86 0.08
N ASN A 85 15.91 -1.32 -0.15
CA ASN A 85 15.69 -2.71 -0.57
C ASN A 85 16.29 -2.97 -1.95
N ARG A 86 16.05 -2.08 -2.93
CA ARG A 86 16.51 -2.28 -4.32
C ARG A 86 18.00 -2.03 -4.51
N GLU A 87 18.54 -0.97 -3.90
CA GLU A 87 19.91 -0.51 -4.16
C GLU A 87 20.92 -1.12 -3.20
N ARG A 88 20.51 -1.43 -1.96
CA ARG A 88 21.40 -2.01 -0.95
C ARG A 88 21.12 -3.47 -0.65
N GLY A 89 20.08 -4.06 -1.24
CA GLY A 89 19.73 -5.46 -1.03
C GLY A 89 19.26 -5.77 0.40
N VAL A 90 18.87 -4.77 1.19
CA VAL A 90 18.37 -4.96 2.55
C VAL A 90 17.03 -5.67 2.49
N THR A 91 16.89 -6.81 3.14
CA THR A 91 15.61 -7.47 3.30
C THR A 91 14.78 -6.69 4.33
N VAL A 92 13.62 -6.17 3.92
CA VAL A 92 12.76 -5.43 4.82
C VAL A 92 11.55 -6.29 5.19
N ILE A 93 11.34 -6.46 6.49
CA ILE A 93 10.13 -7.06 7.07
C ILE A 93 9.40 -5.94 7.79
N LEU A 94 8.21 -5.61 7.32
CA LEU A 94 7.41 -4.54 7.92
C LEU A 94 6.04 -5.07 8.34
N THR A 95 5.52 -4.55 9.45
CA THR A 95 4.11 -4.67 9.81
C THR A 95 3.39 -3.40 9.39
N THR A 96 2.19 -3.52 8.90
CA THR A 96 1.32 -2.37 8.61
C THR A 96 -0.14 -2.80 8.52
N HIS A 97 -1.02 -1.90 8.85
CA HIS A 97 -2.46 -1.96 8.56
C HIS A 97 -2.87 -0.92 7.50
N ASP A 98 -1.91 -0.14 6.98
CA ASP A 98 -2.16 0.81 5.88
C ASP A 98 -2.04 0.07 4.53
N MET A 99 -3.15 -0.06 3.82
CA MET A 99 -3.20 -0.77 2.54
C MET A 99 -2.32 -0.15 1.47
N HIS A 100 -2.12 1.17 1.52
CA HIS A 100 -1.20 1.84 0.60
C HIS A 100 0.26 1.46 0.84
N ASP A 101 0.64 1.08 2.07
CA ASP A 101 1.97 0.54 2.34
C ASP A 101 2.13 -0.84 1.70
N ILE A 102 1.10 -1.69 1.85
CA ILE A 102 1.09 -3.02 1.23
C ILE A 102 1.22 -2.89 -0.29
N GLU A 103 0.41 -2.05 -0.92
CA GLU A 103 0.45 -1.82 -2.37
C GLU A 103 1.79 -1.25 -2.85
N ALA A 104 2.38 -0.36 -2.07
CA ALA A 104 3.62 0.31 -2.45
C ALA A 104 4.88 -0.52 -2.21
N LEU A 105 4.91 -1.36 -1.17
CA LEU A 105 6.14 -1.95 -0.65
C LEU A 105 6.16 -3.48 -0.70
N ALA A 106 5.00 -4.15 -0.57
CA ALA A 106 4.99 -5.58 -0.36
C ALA A 106 5.23 -6.38 -1.65
N GLY A 107 6.37 -7.04 -1.76
CA GLY A 107 6.60 -8.10 -2.75
C GLY A 107 5.98 -9.44 -2.34
N ARG A 108 5.89 -9.70 -1.02
CA ARG A 108 5.28 -10.88 -0.42
C ARG A 108 4.50 -10.44 0.82
N ILE A 109 3.33 -11.01 1.00
CA ILE A 109 2.42 -10.73 2.11
C ILE A 109 2.27 -11.97 2.96
N LEU A 110 2.46 -11.82 4.26
CA LEU A 110 2.16 -12.83 5.27
C LEU A 110 1.01 -12.32 6.13
N MET A 111 -0.15 -12.99 6.09
CA MET A 111 -1.27 -12.64 6.95
C MET A 111 -1.41 -13.64 8.08
N ILE A 112 -1.48 -13.13 9.29
CA ILE A 112 -1.57 -13.92 10.50
C ILE A 112 -2.89 -13.59 11.21
N GLY A 113 -3.64 -14.62 11.59
CA GLY A 113 -4.84 -14.48 12.39
C GLY A 113 -4.96 -15.62 13.41
N LYS A 114 -5.32 -15.29 14.64
CA LYS A 114 -5.44 -16.25 15.77
C LYS A 114 -4.22 -17.16 15.93
N GLY A 115 -3.01 -16.64 15.69
CA GLY A 115 -1.76 -17.39 15.81
C GLY A 115 -1.46 -18.36 14.68
N THR A 116 -2.21 -18.31 13.59
CA THR A 116 -2.00 -19.15 12.38
C THR A 116 -1.70 -18.27 11.17
N LEU A 117 -0.91 -18.83 10.24
CA LEU A 117 -0.67 -18.19 8.94
C LEU A 117 -1.88 -18.45 8.05
N LEU A 118 -2.58 -17.37 7.69
CA LEU A 118 -3.80 -17.40 6.87
C LEU A 118 -3.49 -17.26 5.37
N TYR A 119 -2.46 -16.48 5.06
CA TYR A 119 -2.03 -16.23 3.69
C TYR A 119 -0.51 -16.05 3.62
N ASP A 120 0.07 -16.56 2.56
CA ASP A 120 1.47 -16.38 2.20
C ASP A 120 1.56 -16.34 0.67
N GLY A 121 1.83 -15.16 0.12
CA GLY A 121 1.86 -14.96 -1.33
C GLY A 121 2.01 -13.50 -1.72
N SER A 122 1.90 -13.20 -3.00
CA SER A 122 1.93 -11.83 -3.55
C SER A 122 0.58 -11.15 -3.49
N LEU A 123 0.58 -9.80 -3.58
CA LEU A 123 -0.66 -9.03 -3.70
C LEU A 123 -1.43 -9.38 -5.00
N SER A 124 -0.72 -9.69 -6.08
CA SER A 124 -1.32 -10.10 -7.35
C SER A 124 -2.08 -11.43 -7.23
N GLU A 125 -1.51 -12.42 -6.53
CA GLU A 125 -2.18 -13.69 -6.25
C GLU A 125 -3.40 -13.48 -5.33
N LEU A 126 -3.28 -12.62 -4.31
CA LEU A 126 -4.40 -12.26 -3.44
C LEU A 126 -5.55 -11.63 -4.26
N ARG A 127 -5.22 -10.68 -5.14
CA ARG A 127 -6.19 -10.06 -6.05
C ARG A 127 -6.81 -11.04 -7.04
N SER A 128 -6.03 -11.97 -7.58
CA SER A 128 -6.55 -13.02 -8.47
C SER A 128 -7.52 -13.95 -7.76
N ARG A 129 -7.24 -14.29 -6.50
CA ARG A 129 -8.07 -15.23 -5.75
C ARG A 129 -9.34 -14.61 -5.18
N TYR A 130 -9.26 -13.36 -4.70
CA TYR A 130 -10.36 -12.70 -3.97
C TYR A 130 -10.90 -11.45 -4.68
N GLY A 131 -10.29 -11.03 -5.78
CA GLY A 131 -10.62 -9.78 -6.49
C GLY A 131 -11.48 -9.97 -7.74
N THR A 132 -12.21 -11.07 -7.86
CA THR A 132 -13.05 -11.34 -9.02
C THR A 132 -14.28 -10.42 -9.09
N GLN A 133 -14.77 -9.96 -7.94
CA GLN A 133 -15.84 -8.96 -7.86
C GLN A 133 -15.27 -7.58 -8.22
N LYS A 134 -15.65 -7.08 -9.39
CA LYS A 134 -15.24 -5.76 -9.87
C LYS A 134 -16.41 -4.79 -9.86
N THR A 135 -16.06 -3.51 -9.80
CA THR A 135 -17.03 -2.43 -10.01
C THR A 135 -16.82 -1.80 -11.38
N ILE A 136 -17.92 -1.44 -12.04
CA ILE A 136 -17.93 -0.59 -13.22
C ILE A 136 -18.79 0.62 -12.95
N THR A 137 -18.19 1.80 -13.05
CA THR A 137 -18.89 3.07 -12.98
C THR A 137 -19.06 3.58 -14.39
N VAL A 138 -20.27 3.92 -14.76
CA VAL A 138 -20.62 4.50 -16.06
C VAL A 138 -21.30 5.84 -15.87
N ASP A 139 -20.82 6.83 -16.60
CA ASP A 139 -21.45 8.14 -16.73
C ASP A 139 -22.11 8.22 -18.11
N TYR A 140 -23.41 8.53 -18.14
CA TYR A 140 -24.17 8.69 -19.37
C TYR A 140 -24.26 10.18 -19.74
N LYS A 141 -24.24 10.48 -21.04
CA LYS A 141 -24.41 11.85 -21.54
C LYS A 141 -25.79 12.42 -21.27
N ASP A 142 -26.80 11.55 -21.34
CA ASP A 142 -28.19 11.87 -21.10
C ASP A 142 -28.71 11.16 -19.85
N ASN A 143 -29.89 11.57 -19.36
CA ASN A 143 -30.58 10.91 -18.25
C ASN A 143 -31.08 9.52 -18.69
N ALA A 144 -30.16 8.58 -18.82
CA ALA A 144 -30.48 7.19 -19.07
C ALA A 144 -31.09 6.53 -17.81
N SER A 145 -31.76 5.42 -17.94
CA SER A 145 -32.22 4.61 -16.80
C SER A 145 -31.21 3.48 -16.54
N PRO A 146 -31.08 3.03 -15.28
CA PRO A 146 -30.21 1.89 -14.98
C PRO A 146 -30.72 0.65 -15.74
N ILE A 147 -29.74 -0.10 -16.30
CA ILE A 147 -30.02 -1.31 -17.06
C ILE A 147 -29.90 -2.51 -16.14
N ASP A 148 -30.84 -3.41 -16.22
CA ASP A 148 -30.75 -4.72 -15.59
C ASP A 148 -29.97 -5.67 -16.52
N VAL A 149 -28.79 -6.13 -16.04
CA VAL A 149 -27.93 -7.07 -16.74
C VAL A 149 -27.81 -8.34 -15.89
N PRO A 150 -28.13 -9.50 -16.41
CA PRO A 150 -28.05 -10.77 -15.69
C PRO A 150 -26.63 -10.99 -15.10
N GLY A 151 -26.55 -11.22 -13.79
CA GLY A 151 -25.30 -11.42 -13.08
C GLY A 151 -24.54 -10.14 -12.69
N VAL A 152 -25.13 -8.96 -12.96
CA VAL A 152 -24.60 -7.66 -12.59
C VAL A 152 -25.56 -6.99 -11.61
N GLN A 153 -25.05 -6.46 -10.52
CA GLN A 153 -25.86 -5.77 -9.52
C GLN A 153 -25.61 -4.27 -9.59
N CYS A 154 -26.67 -3.50 -9.76
CA CYS A 154 -26.59 -2.04 -9.63
C CYS A 154 -26.49 -1.67 -8.14
N LEU A 155 -25.38 -1.03 -7.75
CA LEU A 155 -25.12 -0.58 -6.39
C LEU A 155 -25.71 0.80 -6.13
N SER A 156 -25.61 1.69 -7.12
CA SER A 156 -26.13 3.05 -7.01
C SER A 156 -26.45 3.61 -8.39
N TRP A 157 -27.45 4.51 -8.41
CA TRP A 157 -27.84 5.29 -9.59
C TRP A 157 -28.15 6.72 -9.16
N SER A 158 -27.57 7.70 -9.82
CA SER A 158 -27.86 9.11 -9.56
C SER A 158 -27.46 9.99 -10.74
N SER A 159 -28.37 10.80 -11.23
CA SER A 159 -28.08 11.87 -12.21
C SER A 159 -27.26 11.43 -13.43
N GLY A 160 -27.59 10.25 -14.01
CA GLY A 160 -26.87 9.73 -15.17
C GLY A 160 -25.58 8.97 -14.85
N ARG A 161 -25.22 8.82 -13.58
CA ARG A 161 -24.10 8.00 -13.12
C ARG A 161 -24.61 6.71 -12.48
N ALA A 162 -24.10 5.58 -12.94
CA ALA A 162 -24.41 4.26 -12.40
C ALA A 162 -23.15 3.55 -11.93
N VAL A 163 -23.25 2.87 -10.80
CA VAL A 163 -22.21 1.98 -10.30
C VAL A 163 -22.77 0.56 -10.24
N TYR A 164 -22.10 -0.35 -10.92
CA TYR A 164 -22.47 -1.76 -10.93
C TYR A 164 -21.33 -2.60 -10.35
N THR A 165 -21.68 -3.76 -9.79
CA THR A 165 -20.71 -4.80 -9.43
C THR A 165 -20.99 -6.07 -10.22
N PHE A 166 -19.92 -6.76 -10.61
CA PHE A 166 -19.98 -7.98 -11.41
C PHE A 166 -18.79 -8.88 -11.13
N ASP A 167 -18.93 -10.17 -11.40
CA ASP A 167 -17.88 -11.16 -11.31
C ASP A 167 -17.13 -11.23 -12.65
N SER A 168 -15.87 -10.80 -12.66
CA SER A 168 -15.04 -10.76 -13.88
C SER A 168 -14.63 -12.14 -14.42
N ASP A 169 -14.80 -13.21 -13.63
CA ASP A 169 -14.60 -14.57 -14.11
C ASP A 169 -15.81 -15.11 -14.89
N ARG A 170 -16.97 -14.46 -14.73
CA ARG A 170 -18.22 -14.87 -15.35
C ARG A 170 -18.70 -13.94 -16.44
N ILE A 171 -18.31 -12.67 -16.38
CA ILE A 171 -18.82 -11.63 -17.27
C ILE A 171 -17.63 -10.94 -17.96
N ASP A 172 -17.60 -11.02 -19.27
CA ASP A 172 -16.63 -10.28 -20.08
C ASP A 172 -16.90 -8.79 -20.02
N ILE A 173 -15.83 -8.02 -19.78
CA ILE A 173 -15.92 -6.55 -19.61
C ILE A 173 -16.44 -5.89 -20.89
N THR A 174 -16.02 -6.37 -22.07
CA THR A 174 -16.42 -5.79 -23.36
C THR A 174 -17.91 -6.00 -23.59
N ASP A 175 -18.40 -7.21 -23.30
CA ASP A 175 -19.83 -7.52 -23.39
C ASP A 175 -20.65 -6.69 -22.41
N LEU A 176 -20.14 -6.49 -21.19
CA LEU A 176 -20.80 -5.66 -20.20
C LEU A 176 -20.90 -4.20 -20.64
N ILE A 177 -19.82 -3.61 -21.12
CA ILE A 177 -19.83 -2.23 -21.65
C ILE A 177 -20.80 -2.10 -22.82
N ASN A 178 -20.83 -3.06 -23.75
CA ASN A 178 -21.76 -3.05 -24.88
C ASN A 178 -23.22 -3.12 -24.42
N ARG A 179 -23.54 -3.91 -23.39
CA ARG A 179 -24.89 -3.97 -22.82
C ARG A 179 -25.27 -2.67 -22.13
N LEU A 180 -24.35 -2.09 -21.33
CA LEU A 180 -24.59 -0.83 -20.64
C LEU A 180 -24.76 0.35 -21.62
N SER A 181 -24.07 0.33 -22.76
CA SER A 181 -24.25 1.35 -23.82
C SER A 181 -25.62 1.28 -24.51
N ALA A 182 -26.34 0.17 -24.40
CA ALA A 182 -27.72 0.09 -24.91
C ALA A 182 -28.71 0.97 -24.12
N GLY A 183 -28.35 1.39 -22.90
CA GLY A 183 -29.17 2.28 -22.06
C GLY A 183 -28.99 3.77 -22.33
N GLY A 184 -27.97 4.13 -23.10
CA GLY A 184 -27.68 5.51 -23.42
C GLY A 184 -26.23 5.68 -23.87
N GLU A 185 -25.92 6.81 -24.46
CA GLU A 185 -24.54 7.13 -24.87
C GLU A 185 -23.65 7.33 -23.63
N LEU A 186 -22.58 6.53 -23.55
CA LEU A 186 -21.62 6.60 -22.45
C LEU A 186 -20.72 7.83 -22.61
N ALA A 187 -20.59 8.62 -21.55
CA ALA A 187 -19.66 9.75 -21.47
C ALA A 187 -18.30 9.31 -20.90
N ASP A 188 -18.32 8.44 -19.90
CA ASP A 188 -17.12 7.90 -19.26
C ASP A 188 -17.39 6.51 -18.68
N VAL A 189 -16.34 5.70 -18.59
CA VAL A 189 -16.37 4.35 -18.00
C VAL A 189 -15.12 4.13 -17.16
N GLU A 190 -15.32 3.86 -15.88
CA GLU A 190 -14.26 3.53 -14.94
C GLU A 190 -14.46 2.10 -14.41
N ILE A 191 -13.42 1.27 -14.49
CA ILE A 191 -13.45 -0.09 -13.94
C ILE A 191 -12.55 -0.14 -12.71
N GLY A 192 -13.16 -0.41 -11.57
CA GLY A 192 -12.51 -0.57 -10.29
C GLY A 192 -12.30 -2.04 -9.92
N SER A 193 -11.15 -2.33 -9.31
CA SER A 193 -10.96 -3.57 -8.58
C SER A 193 -11.28 -3.33 -7.10
N PRO A 194 -11.71 -4.34 -6.35
CA PRO A 194 -11.97 -4.17 -4.93
C PRO A 194 -10.69 -3.69 -4.22
N PRO A 195 -10.83 -2.76 -3.28
CA PRO A 195 -9.72 -2.31 -2.47
C PRO A 195 -9.15 -3.49 -1.66
N VAL A 196 -7.88 -3.40 -1.30
CA VAL A 196 -7.17 -4.50 -0.60
C VAL A 196 -7.86 -4.85 0.73
N ASP A 197 -8.46 -3.86 1.41
CA ASP A 197 -9.25 -4.08 2.63
C ASP A 197 -10.37 -5.10 2.44
N GLU A 198 -11.10 -5.04 1.32
CA GLU A 198 -12.18 -5.97 1.02
C GLU A 198 -11.66 -7.38 0.76
N LEU A 199 -10.52 -7.50 0.07
CA LEU A 199 -9.86 -8.80 -0.16
C LEU A 199 -9.45 -9.45 1.16
N ILE A 200 -8.89 -8.65 2.06
CA ILE A 200 -8.50 -9.09 3.40
C ILE A 200 -9.73 -9.53 4.22
N LEU A 201 -10.81 -8.77 4.17
CA LEU A 201 -12.06 -9.14 4.84
C LEU A 201 -12.65 -10.45 4.31
N GLN A 202 -12.57 -10.70 3.00
CA GLN A 202 -13.01 -11.96 2.41
C GLN A 202 -12.15 -13.12 2.91
N LEU A 203 -10.84 -12.95 2.94
CA LEU A 203 -9.91 -13.95 3.46
C LEU A 203 -10.19 -14.27 4.94
N TYR A 204 -10.43 -13.26 5.78
CA TYR A 204 -10.79 -13.48 7.19
C TYR A 204 -12.12 -14.24 7.34
N LYS A 205 -13.13 -13.94 6.51
CA LYS A 205 -14.41 -14.67 6.51
C LYS A 205 -14.23 -16.13 6.13
N GLU A 206 -13.41 -16.43 5.12
CA GLU A 206 -13.10 -17.79 4.70
C GLU A 206 -12.47 -18.61 5.84
N HIS A 207 -11.55 -18.00 6.60
CA HIS A 207 -10.85 -18.66 7.70
C HIS A 207 -11.57 -18.55 9.05
N ARG A 208 -12.78 -17.95 9.11
CA ARG A 208 -13.59 -17.75 10.32
C ARG A 208 -12.82 -17.04 11.46
N VAL A 209 -12.02 -16.06 11.10
CA VAL A 209 -11.21 -15.26 12.04
C VAL A 209 -11.94 -13.97 12.43
#